data_a129180f176896a685ea581fc127080a
#
_entry.id   a129180f176896a685ea581fc127080a
#
_cell.length_a   1.000
_cell.length_b   1.000
_cell.length_c   1.000
_cell.angle_alpha   90.00
_cell.angle_beta   90.00
_cell.angle_gamma   90.00
#
_symmetry.space_group_name_H-M   'P 1'
#
loop_
_entity.id
_entity.type
_entity.pdbx_description
1 polymer ?
#
loop_
_entity_poly.entity_id
_entity_poly.type
_entity_poly.pdbx_seq_one_letter_code
_entity_poly.pdbx_strand_id
1 'polypeptide(L)'
;KSGIIMYGDCSTPVFPTDDALTMIRLALAEDVRTGDVTSEWTIPADQKQHARLIAKENGVLAGLPVIELVFQELKANVKVTLHKKDGDVVKKGDLIAEMDGTTHELLTGERTLLNFIQQLSGVATVAHTFQEALKGGKTKVLDTRKTVPGFRTLQKYAVRVGGGSNHRMGLFDMVLVKDNHIAAAGGVLQALEVVKKNNKQNLMVEMEVENFDQLRALLNKGVDVIMLDNMSNEMMAEALKIIKESGDKCLVEGSGNMTLERAKEIATLGLDYISVG
;
A
#
# COMPACT_ATOMS: atom_id res chain seq x y z
N LYS A 1 -0.69 7.23 21.09
CA LYS A 1 -1.08 5.89 20.62
C LYS A 1 -0.88 5.91 19.12
N SER A 2 0.23 5.35 18.62
CA SER A 2 0.47 5.12 17.23
C SER A 2 -0.67 4.23 16.71
N GLY A 3 -1.47 4.72 15.76
CA GLY A 3 -2.52 3.94 15.14
C GLY A 3 -1.89 2.79 14.37
N ILE A 4 -1.86 1.61 14.96
CA ILE A 4 -1.55 0.37 14.25
C ILE A 4 -2.66 0.23 13.22
N ILE A 5 -2.30 0.29 11.93
CA ILE A 5 -3.23 0.00 10.84
C ILE A 5 -3.63 -1.45 11.01
N MET A 6 -4.90 -1.68 11.37
CA MET A 6 -5.41 -3.03 11.55
C MET A 6 -5.59 -3.70 10.19
N TYR A 7 -5.24 -4.97 10.12
CA TYR A 7 -5.51 -5.83 8.96
C TYR A 7 -6.97 -5.65 8.49
N GLY A 8 -7.15 -5.25 7.23
CA GLY A 8 -8.47 -5.03 6.67
C GLY A 8 -9.20 -3.74 7.10
N ASP A 9 -8.51 -2.80 7.75
CA ASP A 9 -9.08 -1.50 8.12
C ASP A 9 -9.61 -0.75 6.88
N CYS A 10 -10.86 -0.29 6.96
CA CYS A 10 -11.55 0.47 5.92
C CYS A 10 -11.71 1.96 6.27
N SER A 11 -11.08 2.44 7.34
CA SER A 11 -11.10 3.86 7.70
C SER A 11 -10.42 4.72 6.65
N THR A 12 -10.74 6.01 6.61
CA THR A 12 -10.04 6.96 5.73
C THR A 12 -8.55 6.98 6.08
N PRO A 13 -7.65 6.76 5.11
CA PRO A 13 -6.23 6.73 5.38
C PRO A 13 -5.74 8.14 5.77
N VAL A 14 -4.91 8.18 6.83
CA VAL A 14 -4.24 9.40 7.26
C VAL A 14 -2.86 9.47 6.60
N PHE A 15 -2.52 10.62 6.03
CA PHE A 15 -1.20 10.78 5.41
C PHE A 15 -0.08 10.68 6.45
N PRO A 16 0.93 9.83 6.25
CA PRO A 16 1.99 9.58 7.21
C PRO A 16 3.06 10.68 7.15
N THR A 17 2.76 11.84 7.72
CA THR A 17 3.56 13.07 7.59
C THR A 17 5.00 12.89 8.10
N ASP A 18 5.21 12.26 9.25
CA ASP A 18 6.56 12.11 9.83
C ASP A 18 7.45 11.22 8.96
N ASP A 19 6.93 10.10 8.47
CA ASP A 19 7.66 9.22 7.54
C ASP A 19 7.91 9.94 6.21
N ALA A 20 6.93 10.69 5.70
CA ALA A 20 7.08 11.48 4.50
C ALA A 20 8.17 12.54 4.64
N LEU A 21 8.22 13.28 5.75
CA LEU A 21 9.25 14.27 6.02
C LEU A 21 10.65 13.65 6.05
N THR A 22 10.80 12.49 6.66
CA THR A 22 12.07 11.77 6.68
C THR A 22 12.56 11.48 5.25
N MET A 23 11.69 10.97 4.40
CA MET A 23 12.01 10.66 3.00
C MET A 23 12.21 11.91 2.16
N ILE A 24 11.43 12.96 2.37
CA ILE A 24 11.57 14.24 1.66
C ILE A 24 12.92 14.88 1.98
N ARG A 25 13.34 14.90 3.24
CA ARG A 25 14.66 15.42 3.64
C ARG A 25 15.80 14.67 2.98
N LEU A 26 15.69 13.34 2.92
CA LEU A 26 16.67 12.51 2.22
C LEU A 26 16.72 12.83 0.72
N ALA A 27 15.57 12.93 0.08
CA ALA A 27 15.45 13.23 -1.36
C ALA A 27 15.98 14.64 -1.69
N LEU A 28 15.66 15.65 -0.88
CA LEU A 28 16.19 17.00 -1.05
C LEU A 28 17.71 17.07 -0.83
N ALA A 29 18.23 16.33 0.15
CA ALA A 29 19.67 16.22 0.36
C ALA A 29 20.38 15.54 -0.81
N GLU A 30 19.70 14.60 -1.49
CA GLU A 30 20.22 13.94 -2.70
C GLU A 30 20.25 14.88 -3.91
N ASP A 31 19.17 15.65 -4.13
CA ASP A 31 18.95 16.40 -5.36
C ASP A 31 19.47 17.84 -5.29
N VAL A 32 19.36 18.51 -4.17
CA VAL A 32 19.65 19.96 -4.03
C VAL A 32 21.02 20.23 -3.45
N ARG A 33 21.38 19.57 -2.35
CA ARG A 33 22.65 19.76 -1.61
C ARG A 33 22.99 21.24 -1.33
N THR A 34 23.87 21.84 -2.15
CA THR A 34 24.37 23.21 -1.98
C THR A 34 23.51 24.24 -2.71
N GLY A 35 22.59 23.85 -3.56
CA GLY A 35 21.67 24.73 -4.29
C GLY A 35 21.42 24.30 -5.72
N ASP A 36 20.45 24.96 -6.37
CA ASP A 36 20.14 24.82 -7.79
C ASP A 36 20.99 25.82 -8.61
N VAL A 37 22.19 25.39 -8.97
CA VAL A 37 23.15 26.26 -9.67
C VAL A 37 22.62 26.78 -11.01
N THR A 38 21.77 26.04 -11.70
CA THR A 38 21.18 26.49 -12.97
C THR A 38 20.24 27.64 -12.74
N SER A 39 19.33 27.53 -11.81
CA SER A 39 18.38 28.62 -11.48
C SER A 39 19.12 29.83 -10.91
N GLU A 40 20.07 29.61 -10.00
CA GLU A 40 20.87 30.68 -9.38
C GLU A 40 21.66 31.50 -10.39
N TRP A 41 22.17 30.86 -11.45
CA TRP A 41 23.02 31.54 -12.43
C TRP A 41 22.26 32.11 -13.63
N THR A 42 21.02 31.67 -13.88
CA THR A 42 20.29 32.05 -15.10
C THR A 42 19.04 32.89 -14.87
N ILE A 43 18.53 32.91 -13.63
CA ILE A 43 17.22 33.51 -13.34
C ILE A 43 17.39 34.59 -12.25
N PRO A 44 16.79 35.77 -12.37
CA PRO A 44 16.75 36.77 -11.30
C PRO A 44 16.09 36.20 -10.03
N ALA A 45 16.69 36.44 -8.88
CA ALA A 45 16.26 35.87 -7.60
C ALA A 45 14.83 36.26 -7.17
N ASP A 46 14.35 37.44 -7.59
CA ASP A 46 13.03 37.98 -7.29
C ASP A 46 11.95 37.67 -8.33
N GLN A 47 12.32 36.97 -9.42
CA GLN A 47 11.38 36.63 -10.47
C GLN A 47 10.28 35.72 -9.91
N LYS A 48 9.02 36.18 -10.05
CA LYS A 48 7.83 35.43 -9.67
C LYS A 48 7.33 34.57 -10.83
N GLN A 49 6.75 33.41 -10.47
CA GLN A 49 6.15 32.50 -11.43
C GLN A 49 4.91 31.86 -10.85
N HIS A 50 3.97 31.57 -11.73
CA HIS A 50 2.80 30.73 -11.48
C HIS A 50 3.01 29.39 -12.17
N ALA A 51 2.95 28.31 -11.41
CA ALA A 51 3.08 26.94 -11.91
C ALA A 51 1.78 26.16 -11.73
N ARG A 52 1.52 25.23 -12.64
CA ARG A 52 0.34 24.37 -12.64
C ARG A 52 0.74 22.90 -12.70
N LEU A 53 0.17 22.10 -11.80
CA LEU A 53 0.30 20.64 -11.82
C LEU A 53 -0.92 20.05 -12.53
N ILE A 54 -0.67 19.36 -13.65
CA ILE A 54 -1.71 18.83 -14.53
C ILE A 54 -1.50 17.32 -14.68
N ALA A 55 -2.59 16.54 -14.63
CA ALA A 55 -2.54 15.10 -14.87
C ALA A 55 -2.16 14.82 -16.33
N LYS A 56 -1.13 14.01 -16.55
CA LYS A 56 -0.68 13.56 -17.88
C LYS A 56 -1.40 12.30 -18.36
N GLU A 57 -1.96 11.55 -17.43
CA GLU A 57 -2.68 10.29 -17.66
C GLU A 57 -3.87 10.18 -16.72
N ASN A 58 -4.77 9.24 -17.00
CA ASN A 58 -5.85 8.89 -16.10
C ASN A 58 -5.29 8.10 -14.91
N GLY A 59 -5.85 8.29 -13.73
CA GLY A 59 -5.43 7.56 -12.55
C GLY A 59 -6.08 8.04 -11.26
N VAL A 60 -5.52 7.58 -10.16
CA VAL A 60 -5.91 7.97 -8.79
C VAL A 60 -4.75 8.72 -8.15
N LEU A 61 -5.03 9.89 -7.59
CA LEU A 61 -4.03 10.72 -6.94
C LEU A 61 -3.70 10.23 -5.53
N ALA A 62 -2.41 10.23 -5.22
CA ALA A 62 -1.92 10.02 -3.86
C ALA A 62 -0.63 10.80 -3.62
N GLY A 63 -0.49 11.37 -2.41
CA GLY A 63 0.72 12.07 -2.00
C GLY A 63 0.67 13.59 -2.22
N LEU A 64 -0.48 14.20 -2.46
CA LEU A 64 -0.59 15.65 -2.66
C LEU A 64 -0.07 16.48 -1.46
N PRO A 65 -0.16 16.03 -0.20
CA PRO A 65 0.46 16.75 0.92
C PRO A 65 1.97 16.95 0.78
N VAL A 66 2.66 16.14 -0.02
CA VAL A 66 4.10 16.29 -0.30
C VAL A 66 4.42 17.65 -0.91
N ILE A 67 3.52 18.26 -1.65
CA ILE A 67 3.76 19.56 -2.30
C ILE A 67 4.13 20.62 -1.25
N GLU A 68 3.29 20.80 -0.26
CA GLU A 68 3.54 21.78 0.81
C GLU A 68 4.76 21.38 1.66
N LEU A 69 4.92 20.09 1.97
CA LEU A 69 6.02 19.60 2.79
C LEU A 69 7.39 19.85 2.13
N VAL A 70 7.51 19.67 0.83
CA VAL A 70 8.75 19.96 0.09
C VAL A 70 9.11 21.44 0.18
N PHE A 71 8.15 22.34 -0.06
CA PHE A 71 8.39 23.78 0.03
C PHE A 71 8.68 24.25 1.46
N GLN A 72 8.04 23.64 2.46
CA GLN A 72 8.35 23.91 3.88
C GLN A 72 9.79 23.48 4.22
N GLU A 73 10.23 22.29 3.79
CA GLU A 73 11.61 21.84 4.04
C GLU A 73 12.66 22.70 3.31
N LEU A 74 12.32 23.22 2.14
CA LEU A 74 13.15 24.20 1.42
C LEU A 74 13.10 25.61 2.03
N LYS A 75 12.25 25.84 3.05
CA LYS A 75 11.97 27.18 3.61
C LYS A 75 11.52 28.18 2.56
N ALA A 76 10.83 27.70 1.55
CA ALA A 76 10.33 28.47 0.42
C ALA A 76 8.98 29.13 0.77
N ASN A 77 8.77 30.33 0.22
CA ASN A 77 7.52 31.05 0.37
C ASN A 77 6.63 30.83 -0.87
N VAL A 78 6.13 29.59 -1.01
CA VAL A 78 5.26 29.18 -2.13
C VAL A 78 3.83 29.02 -1.60
N LYS A 79 2.90 29.71 -2.25
CA LYS A 79 1.46 29.52 -2.02
C LYS A 79 0.99 28.33 -2.86
N VAL A 80 0.44 27.31 -2.22
CA VAL A 80 -0.12 26.13 -2.89
C VAL A 80 -1.64 26.17 -2.82
N THR A 81 -2.28 25.95 -3.96
CA THR A 81 -3.74 25.81 -4.08
C THR A 81 -4.06 24.45 -4.66
N LEU A 82 -4.66 23.57 -3.86
CA LEU A 82 -5.08 22.24 -4.30
C LEU A 82 -6.50 22.29 -4.87
N HIS A 83 -6.68 21.74 -6.07
CA HIS A 83 -7.98 21.56 -6.73
C HIS A 83 -8.48 20.12 -6.62
N LYS A 84 -7.62 19.22 -6.22
CA LYS A 84 -7.88 17.79 -6.02
C LYS A 84 -7.33 17.36 -4.67
N LYS A 85 -7.75 16.19 -4.22
CA LYS A 85 -7.26 15.56 -2.98
C LYS A 85 -6.85 14.12 -3.26
N ASP A 86 -6.12 13.54 -2.32
CA ASP A 86 -5.76 12.12 -2.37
C ASP A 86 -7.02 11.25 -2.45
N GLY A 87 -7.00 10.28 -3.35
CA GLY A 87 -8.13 9.42 -3.65
C GLY A 87 -9.01 9.89 -4.82
N ASP A 88 -8.84 11.12 -5.28
CA ASP A 88 -9.58 11.60 -6.46
C ASP A 88 -9.11 10.85 -7.72
N VAL A 89 -10.09 10.41 -8.51
CA VAL A 89 -9.85 9.91 -9.87
C VAL A 89 -9.69 11.09 -10.79
N VAL A 90 -8.61 11.12 -11.54
CA VAL A 90 -8.31 12.17 -12.51
C VAL A 90 -8.24 11.64 -13.93
N LYS A 91 -8.53 12.52 -14.87
CA LYS A 91 -8.36 12.31 -16.31
C LYS A 91 -7.18 13.13 -16.81
N LYS A 92 -6.60 12.71 -17.91
CA LYS A 92 -5.56 13.48 -18.61
C LYS A 92 -6.07 14.90 -18.88
N GLY A 93 -5.28 15.89 -18.47
CA GLY A 93 -5.60 17.32 -18.61
C GLY A 93 -6.22 17.96 -17.36
N ASP A 94 -6.64 17.17 -16.36
CA ASP A 94 -7.20 17.74 -15.13
C ASP A 94 -6.15 18.58 -14.37
N LEU A 95 -6.58 19.74 -13.90
CA LEU A 95 -5.78 20.59 -13.02
C LEU A 95 -5.80 20.02 -11.60
N ILE A 96 -4.62 19.75 -11.07
CA ILE A 96 -4.46 19.15 -9.74
C ILE A 96 -4.15 20.22 -8.70
N ALA A 97 -3.17 21.08 -8.99
CA ALA A 97 -2.73 22.12 -8.08
C ALA A 97 -2.16 23.32 -8.83
N GLU A 98 -2.13 24.46 -8.17
CA GLU A 98 -1.44 25.67 -8.60
C GLU A 98 -0.46 26.11 -7.51
N MET A 99 0.66 26.67 -7.93
CA MET A 99 1.74 27.09 -7.04
C MET A 99 2.25 28.48 -7.48
N ASP A 100 2.29 29.41 -6.54
CA ASP A 100 2.78 30.78 -6.76
C ASP A 100 3.99 31.02 -5.85
N GLY A 101 5.12 31.36 -6.43
CA GLY A 101 6.36 31.62 -5.71
C GLY A 101 7.42 32.27 -6.58
N THR A 102 8.66 32.27 -6.13
CA THR A 102 9.77 32.63 -7.02
C THR A 102 10.07 31.49 -7.97
N THR A 103 10.55 31.80 -9.15
CA THR A 103 10.96 30.78 -10.13
C THR A 103 12.00 29.82 -9.55
N HIS A 104 12.96 30.34 -8.76
CA HIS A 104 13.96 29.54 -8.05
C HIS A 104 13.31 28.49 -7.14
N GLU A 105 12.42 28.92 -6.25
CA GLU A 105 11.76 28.02 -5.29
C GLU A 105 10.95 26.93 -5.99
N LEU A 106 10.19 27.30 -7.02
CA LEU A 106 9.38 26.36 -7.78
C LEU A 106 10.24 25.33 -8.51
N LEU A 107 11.28 25.74 -9.21
CA LEU A 107 12.17 24.82 -9.96
C LEU A 107 12.98 23.92 -9.02
N THR A 108 13.45 24.44 -7.89
CA THR A 108 14.24 23.66 -6.94
C THR A 108 13.41 22.51 -6.30
N GLY A 109 12.13 22.74 -6.04
CA GLY A 109 11.24 21.74 -5.43
C GLY A 109 10.58 20.77 -6.42
N GLU A 110 10.47 21.16 -7.69
CA GLU A 110 9.63 20.48 -8.68
C GLU A 110 9.92 18.98 -8.82
N ARG A 111 11.18 18.60 -9.08
CA ARG A 111 11.51 17.21 -9.34
C ARG A 111 11.22 16.30 -8.15
N THR A 112 11.58 16.75 -6.96
CA THR A 112 11.35 15.99 -5.73
C THR A 112 9.86 15.76 -5.48
N LEU A 113 9.04 16.82 -5.51
CA LEU A 113 7.60 16.66 -5.28
C LEU A 113 6.92 15.78 -6.34
N LEU A 114 7.32 15.91 -7.61
CA LEU A 114 6.77 15.09 -8.68
C LEU A 114 7.14 13.62 -8.53
N ASN A 115 8.36 13.30 -8.12
CA ASN A 115 8.78 11.92 -7.91
C ASN A 115 7.92 11.22 -6.85
N PHE A 116 7.62 11.90 -5.74
CA PHE A 116 6.72 11.35 -4.71
C PHE A 116 5.30 11.16 -5.23
N ILE A 117 4.71 12.19 -5.83
CA ILE A 117 3.31 12.16 -6.27
C ILE A 117 3.13 11.13 -7.40
N GLN A 118 4.04 11.05 -8.34
CA GLN A 118 3.98 10.09 -9.44
C GLN A 118 4.10 8.65 -8.93
N GLN A 119 5.05 8.37 -8.04
CA GLN A 119 5.24 7.06 -7.44
C GLN A 119 4.01 6.63 -6.64
N LEU A 120 3.51 7.48 -5.77
CA LEU A 120 2.36 7.16 -4.92
C LEU A 120 1.06 7.06 -5.71
N SER A 121 0.83 7.95 -6.67
CA SER A 121 -0.35 7.90 -7.55
C SER A 121 -0.33 6.65 -8.44
N GLY A 122 0.84 6.21 -8.89
CA GLY A 122 1.00 4.94 -9.61
C GLY A 122 0.56 3.74 -8.78
N VAL A 123 0.99 3.66 -7.52
CA VAL A 123 0.58 2.61 -6.58
C VAL A 123 -0.92 2.66 -6.31
N ALA A 124 -1.47 3.85 -6.03
CA ALA A 124 -2.91 4.03 -5.79
C ALA A 124 -3.74 3.63 -7.01
N THR A 125 -3.29 3.96 -8.21
CA THR A 125 -3.95 3.61 -9.46
C THR A 125 -4.01 2.11 -9.69
N VAL A 126 -2.90 1.40 -9.45
CA VAL A 126 -2.86 -0.07 -9.57
C VAL A 126 -3.76 -0.72 -8.52
N ALA A 127 -3.70 -0.27 -7.27
CA ALA A 127 -4.58 -0.76 -6.20
C ALA A 127 -6.06 -0.56 -6.55
N HIS A 128 -6.41 0.61 -7.08
CA HIS A 128 -7.76 0.91 -7.57
C HIS A 128 -8.20 -0.03 -8.69
N THR A 129 -7.33 -0.28 -9.66
CA THR A 129 -7.60 -1.18 -10.78
C THR A 129 -7.89 -2.61 -10.32
N PHE A 130 -7.10 -3.12 -9.37
CA PHE A 130 -7.35 -4.45 -8.79
C PHE A 130 -8.66 -4.48 -7.99
N GLN A 131 -8.92 -3.45 -7.18
CA GLN A 131 -10.16 -3.41 -6.40
C GLN A 131 -11.41 -3.30 -7.30
N GLU A 132 -11.33 -2.56 -8.40
CA GLU A 132 -12.39 -2.52 -9.41
C GLU A 132 -12.60 -3.88 -10.09
N ALA A 133 -11.52 -4.63 -10.36
CA ALA A 133 -11.61 -5.98 -10.91
C ALA A 133 -12.31 -6.98 -9.97
N LEU A 134 -12.31 -6.71 -8.67
CA LEU A 134 -12.96 -7.53 -7.64
C LEU A 134 -14.43 -7.15 -7.38
N LYS A 135 -14.99 -6.21 -8.12
CA LYS A 135 -16.40 -5.85 -8.02
C LYS A 135 -17.32 -7.05 -8.27
N GLY A 136 -18.41 -7.11 -7.53
CA GLY A 136 -19.38 -8.21 -7.58
C GLY A 136 -19.20 -9.26 -6.48
N GLY A 137 -18.07 -9.24 -5.77
CA GLY A 137 -17.79 -10.07 -4.60
C GLY A 137 -17.39 -9.24 -3.39
N LYS A 138 -17.07 -9.93 -2.29
CA LYS A 138 -16.60 -9.30 -1.05
C LYS A 138 -15.09 -9.13 -0.97
N THR A 139 -14.35 -9.71 -1.91
CA THR A 139 -12.89 -9.81 -1.88
C THR A 139 -12.23 -8.44 -1.96
N LYS A 140 -11.23 -8.21 -1.11
CA LYS A 140 -10.41 -6.99 -1.10
C LYS A 140 -8.98 -7.31 -1.50
N VAL A 141 -8.32 -6.37 -2.18
CA VAL A 141 -6.89 -6.47 -2.49
C VAL A 141 -6.06 -6.00 -1.31
N LEU A 142 -5.03 -6.78 -0.97
CA LEU A 142 -4.01 -6.46 0.02
C LEU A 142 -2.68 -6.14 -0.64
N ASP A 143 -1.96 -5.22 -0.06
CA ASP A 143 -0.53 -5.04 -0.30
C ASP A 143 0.31 -6.15 0.35
N THR A 144 1.61 -6.02 0.26
CA THR A 144 2.58 -6.95 0.86
C THR A 144 3.75 -6.19 1.48
N ARG A 145 4.77 -6.93 1.94
CA ARG A 145 6.07 -6.37 2.33
C ARG A 145 7.05 -6.23 1.16
N LYS A 146 6.64 -6.57 -0.06
CA LYS A 146 7.44 -6.39 -1.28
C LYS A 146 7.35 -4.94 -1.74
N THR A 147 8.02 -4.06 -1.02
CA THR A 147 8.00 -2.61 -1.19
C THR A 147 9.37 -2.06 -1.49
N VAL A 148 9.43 -0.85 -2.03
CA VAL A 148 10.69 -0.10 -2.18
C VAL A 148 11.30 0.13 -0.78
N PRO A 149 12.57 -0.21 -0.56
CA PRO A 149 13.21 -0.02 0.74
C PRO A 149 13.08 1.42 1.24
N GLY A 150 12.65 1.56 2.50
CA GLY A 150 12.42 2.86 3.14
C GLY A 150 11.12 3.57 2.76
N PHE A 151 10.40 3.10 1.72
CA PHE A 151 9.21 3.76 1.18
C PHE A 151 7.88 3.07 1.56
N ARG A 152 7.95 2.03 2.39
CA ARG A 152 6.80 1.15 2.68
C ARG A 152 5.60 1.87 3.26
N THR A 153 5.78 2.72 4.25
CA THR A 153 4.66 3.43 4.88
C THR A 153 3.89 4.26 3.87
N LEU A 154 4.60 4.98 2.98
CA LEU A 154 3.99 5.77 1.94
C LEU A 154 3.31 4.92 0.85
N GLN A 155 3.94 3.83 0.42
CA GLN A 155 3.34 2.92 -0.56
C GLN A 155 2.08 2.24 -0.01
N LYS A 156 2.11 1.81 1.25
CA LYS A 156 0.93 1.23 1.92
C LYS A 156 -0.20 2.25 2.11
N TYR A 157 0.14 3.50 2.40
CA TYR A 157 -0.83 4.61 2.37
C TYR A 157 -1.49 4.72 0.99
N ALA A 158 -0.69 4.72 -0.08
CA ALA A 158 -1.19 4.83 -1.44
C ALA A 158 -2.11 3.68 -1.84
N VAL A 159 -1.82 2.45 -1.40
CA VAL A 159 -2.71 1.29 -1.60
C VAL A 159 -4.10 1.56 -1.00
N ARG A 160 -4.17 2.08 0.22
CA ARG A 160 -5.45 2.41 0.87
C ARG A 160 -6.18 3.56 0.18
N VAL A 161 -5.45 4.58 -0.25
CA VAL A 161 -6.01 5.70 -1.03
C VAL A 161 -6.65 5.20 -2.32
N GLY A 162 -6.06 4.20 -2.97
CA GLY A 162 -6.60 3.53 -4.15
C GLY A 162 -7.80 2.62 -3.88
N GLY A 163 -8.17 2.40 -2.62
CA GLY A 163 -9.29 1.54 -2.21
C GLY A 163 -8.89 0.11 -1.85
N GLY A 164 -7.60 -0.21 -1.85
CA GLY A 164 -7.07 -1.47 -1.32
C GLY A 164 -6.99 -1.49 0.21
N SER A 165 -6.49 -2.58 0.75
CA SER A 165 -6.29 -2.78 2.19
C SER A 165 -4.83 -3.13 2.47
N ASN A 166 -4.41 -2.94 3.71
CA ASN A 166 -3.04 -3.26 4.11
C ASN A 166 -2.95 -4.67 4.72
N HIS A 167 -1.95 -5.42 4.31
CA HIS A 167 -1.40 -6.53 5.06
C HIS A 167 -0.48 -5.99 6.17
N ARG A 168 0.12 -6.86 7.00
CA ARG A 168 1.03 -6.44 8.07
C ARG A 168 2.06 -5.41 7.59
N MET A 169 2.37 -4.45 8.44
CA MET A 169 3.34 -3.39 8.17
C MET A 169 4.77 -3.94 8.15
N GLY A 170 5.07 -4.86 9.07
CA GLY A 170 6.40 -5.42 9.22
C GLY A 170 6.39 -6.82 9.81
N LEU A 171 7.47 -7.19 10.46
CA LEU A 171 7.59 -8.49 11.14
C LEU A 171 7.01 -8.50 12.55
N PHE A 172 6.54 -7.36 13.05
CA PHE A 172 6.21 -7.08 14.45
C PHE A 172 4.71 -7.00 14.75
N ASP A 173 3.86 -6.77 13.76
CA ASP A 173 2.45 -6.40 13.95
C ASP A 173 1.44 -7.52 13.62
N MET A 174 1.91 -8.65 13.12
CA MET A 174 1.10 -9.83 12.83
C MET A 174 2.00 -11.07 12.70
N VAL A 175 1.55 -12.21 13.18
CA VAL A 175 2.23 -13.48 12.96
C VAL A 175 1.83 -14.03 11.61
N LEU A 176 2.80 -14.29 10.74
CA LEU A 176 2.61 -14.97 9.46
C LEU A 176 3.55 -16.18 9.41
N VAL A 177 2.97 -17.36 9.52
CA VAL A 177 3.69 -18.63 9.48
C VAL A 177 3.71 -19.14 8.05
N LYS A 178 4.90 -19.18 7.48
CA LYS A 178 5.15 -19.61 6.10
C LYS A 178 5.72 -21.02 6.06
N ASP A 179 5.85 -21.56 4.84
CA ASP A 179 6.42 -22.87 4.52
C ASP A 179 7.70 -23.20 5.32
N ASN A 180 8.67 -22.28 5.34
CA ASN A 180 9.94 -22.44 6.06
C ASN A 180 9.74 -22.59 7.59
N HIS A 181 8.80 -21.84 8.14
CA HIS A 181 8.47 -21.93 9.58
C HIS A 181 7.79 -23.27 9.89
N ILE A 182 6.88 -23.71 9.02
CA ILE A 182 6.16 -24.97 9.14
C ILE A 182 7.15 -26.14 9.08
N ALA A 183 8.07 -26.13 8.11
CA ALA A 183 9.10 -27.15 7.98
C ALA A 183 10.01 -27.19 9.22
N ALA A 184 10.44 -26.04 9.70
CA ALA A 184 11.29 -25.94 10.90
C ALA A 184 10.59 -26.43 12.17
N ALA A 185 9.28 -26.23 12.29
CA ALA A 185 8.47 -26.65 13.44
C ALA A 185 8.05 -28.13 13.39
N GLY A 186 8.18 -28.78 12.25
CA GLY A 186 7.77 -30.18 12.04
C GLY A 186 6.33 -30.37 11.59
N GLY A 187 5.65 -29.32 11.16
CA GLY A 187 4.28 -29.36 10.61
C GLY A 187 3.43 -28.16 11.01
N VAL A 188 2.26 -28.03 10.38
CA VAL A 188 1.36 -26.87 10.59
C VAL A 188 0.80 -26.83 12.02
N LEU A 189 0.44 -27.95 12.61
CA LEU A 189 -0.08 -27.99 13.98
C LEU A 189 1.00 -27.65 15.01
N GLN A 190 2.19 -28.22 14.86
CA GLN A 190 3.32 -27.91 15.72
C GLN A 190 3.68 -26.43 15.68
N ALA A 191 3.73 -25.85 14.48
CA ALA A 191 3.96 -24.43 14.30
C ALA A 191 2.89 -23.58 15.02
N LEU A 192 1.62 -23.92 14.84
CA LEU A 192 0.50 -23.19 15.47
C LEU A 192 0.55 -23.28 17.00
N GLU A 193 0.84 -24.46 17.57
CA GLU A 193 0.96 -24.65 19.02
C GLU A 193 2.05 -23.77 19.62
N VAL A 194 3.22 -23.72 18.99
CA VAL A 194 4.33 -22.87 19.43
C VAL A 194 3.98 -21.39 19.35
N VAL A 195 3.32 -20.97 18.25
CA VAL A 195 2.84 -19.60 18.10
C VAL A 195 1.86 -19.23 19.21
N LYS A 196 0.85 -20.05 19.48
CA LYS A 196 -0.12 -19.81 20.53
C LYS A 196 0.50 -19.68 21.92
N LYS A 197 1.47 -20.55 22.22
CA LYS A 197 2.19 -20.52 23.49
C LYS A 197 2.96 -19.21 23.69
N ASN A 198 3.52 -18.65 22.61
CA ASN A 198 4.40 -17.48 22.66
C ASN A 198 3.72 -16.15 22.34
N ASN A 199 2.55 -16.16 21.73
CA ASN A 199 1.82 -14.96 21.33
C ASN A 199 1.17 -14.22 22.52
N LYS A 200 2.01 -13.67 23.39
CA LYS A 200 1.56 -12.90 24.58
C LYS A 200 0.95 -11.55 24.26
N GLN A 201 1.22 -11.04 23.06
CA GLN A 201 0.68 -9.76 22.58
C GLN A 201 -0.70 -9.90 21.93
N ASN A 202 -1.19 -11.13 21.82
CA ASN A 202 -2.45 -11.44 21.15
C ASN A 202 -2.53 -10.86 19.71
N LEU A 203 -1.44 -11.01 18.96
CA LEU A 203 -1.40 -10.62 17.56
C LEU A 203 -2.24 -11.58 16.72
N MET A 204 -2.78 -11.09 15.61
CA MET A 204 -3.42 -11.96 14.61
C MET A 204 -2.44 -12.98 14.08
N VAL A 205 -2.93 -14.20 13.87
CA VAL A 205 -2.16 -15.33 13.37
C VAL A 205 -2.67 -15.73 11.99
N GLU A 206 -1.80 -15.63 11.02
CA GLU A 206 -2.01 -16.12 9.67
C GLU A 206 -1.12 -17.34 9.40
N MET A 207 -1.70 -18.36 8.78
CA MET A 207 -1.02 -19.60 8.42
C MET A 207 -1.14 -19.85 6.93
N GLU A 208 0.00 -20.03 6.28
CA GLU A 208 0.10 -20.40 4.87
C GLU A 208 -0.14 -21.90 4.71
N VAL A 209 -0.96 -22.30 3.75
CA VAL A 209 -1.20 -23.70 3.38
C VAL A 209 -1.04 -23.88 1.88
N GLU A 210 -0.45 -25.01 1.48
CA GLU A 210 -0.19 -25.37 0.09
C GLU A 210 -1.09 -26.50 -0.41
N ASN A 211 -1.78 -27.20 0.50
CA ASN A 211 -2.62 -28.35 0.20
C ASN A 211 -3.80 -28.47 1.17
N PHE A 212 -4.74 -29.36 0.85
CA PHE A 212 -5.94 -29.56 1.64
C PHE A 212 -5.70 -30.28 2.96
N ASP A 213 -4.68 -31.12 3.06
CA ASP A 213 -4.36 -31.80 4.33
C ASP A 213 -3.89 -30.78 5.37
N GLN A 214 -3.01 -29.85 5.00
CA GLN A 214 -2.60 -28.74 5.84
C GLN A 214 -3.80 -27.87 6.22
N LEU A 215 -4.69 -27.56 5.25
CA LEU A 215 -5.89 -26.79 5.49
C LEU A 215 -6.79 -27.45 6.54
N ARG A 216 -7.13 -28.72 6.34
CA ARG A 216 -8.00 -29.49 7.27
C ARG A 216 -7.42 -29.57 8.67
N ALA A 217 -6.10 -29.70 8.80
CA ALA A 217 -5.42 -29.75 10.07
C ALA A 217 -5.59 -28.46 10.90
N LEU A 218 -5.71 -27.30 10.24
CA LEU A 218 -5.81 -25.99 10.88
C LEU A 218 -7.24 -25.56 11.22
N LEU A 219 -8.26 -26.20 10.61
CA LEU A 219 -9.65 -25.80 10.79
C LEU A 219 -10.13 -25.98 12.24
N ASN A 220 -10.84 -24.98 12.75
CA ASN A 220 -11.33 -24.90 14.13
C ASN A 220 -10.21 -24.93 15.19
N LYS A 221 -9.00 -24.54 14.81
CA LYS A 221 -7.84 -24.43 15.71
C LYS A 221 -7.54 -23.00 16.13
N GLY A 222 -8.39 -22.01 15.75
CA GLY A 222 -8.22 -20.61 16.17
C GLY A 222 -7.14 -19.89 15.39
N VAL A 223 -6.99 -20.18 14.12
CA VAL A 223 -6.21 -19.38 13.16
C VAL A 223 -7.09 -18.23 12.70
N ASP A 224 -6.55 -17.01 12.68
CA ASP A 224 -7.33 -15.83 12.28
C ASP A 224 -7.45 -15.72 10.75
N VAL A 225 -6.39 -16.02 10.03
CA VAL A 225 -6.34 -15.98 8.57
C VAL A 225 -5.66 -17.23 8.02
N ILE A 226 -6.25 -17.87 7.04
CA ILE A 226 -5.62 -18.95 6.27
C ILE A 226 -5.28 -18.40 4.89
N MET A 227 -3.99 -18.47 4.52
CA MET A 227 -3.51 -18.10 3.19
C MET A 227 -3.41 -19.34 2.33
N LEU A 228 -4.14 -19.31 1.20
CA LEU A 228 -4.05 -20.33 0.16
C LEU A 228 -2.92 -19.93 -0.79
N ASP A 229 -1.77 -20.59 -0.66
CA ASP A 229 -0.58 -20.22 -1.42
C ASP A 229 -0.43 -21.03 -2.69
N ASN A 230 -0.24 -20.33 -3.81
CA ASN A 230 -0.05 -20.92 -5.14
C ASN A 230 -1.10 -21.96 -5.56
N MET A 231 -2.33 -21.83 -5.09
CA MET A 231 -3.45 -22.69 -5.49
C MET A 231 -4.08 -22.19 -6.79
N SER A 232 -4.56 -23.12 -7.63
CA SER A 232 -5.39 -22.79 -8.78
C SER A 232 -6.75 -22.22 -8.35
N ASN A 233 -7.49 -21.61 -9.28
CA ASN A 233 -8.83 -21.10 -9.00
C ASN A 233 -9.77 -22.23 -8.51
N GLU A 234 -9.66 -23.41 -9.09
CA GLU A 234 -10.42 -24.60 -8.72
C GLU A 234 -10.05 -25.10 -7.33
N MET A 235 -8.76 -25.12 -6.99
CA MET A 235 -8.31 -25.48 -5.66
C MET A 235 -8.77 -24.47 -4.61
N MET A 236 -8.75 -23.18 -4.90
CA MET A 236 -9.26 -22.15 -3.99
C MET A 236 -10.78 -22.31 -3.76
N ALA A 237 -11.54 -22.63 -4.81
CA ALA A 237 -12.97 -22.89 -4.67
C ALA A 237 -13.24 -24.11 -3.79
N GLU A 238 -12.50 -25.19 -3.94
CA GLU A 238 -12.60 -26.38 -3.08
C GLU A 238 -12.16 -26.09 -1.64
N ALA A 239 -11.08 -25.33 -1.44
CA ALA A 239 -10.65 -24.89 -0.12
C ALA A 239 -11.74 -24.10 0.62
N LEU A 240 -12.38 -23.16 -0.07
CA LEU A 240 -13.49 -22.38 0.50
C LEU A 240 -14.69 -23.24 0.89
N LYS A 241 -15.00 -24.27 0.09
CA LYS A 241 -16.04 -25.25 0.42
C LYS A 241 -15.68 -26.04 1.67
N ILE A 242 -14.46 -26.55 1.77
CA ILE A 242 -13.96 -27.29 2.95
C ILE A 242 -14.07 -26.41 4.21
N ILE A 243 -13.62 -25.15 4.15
CA ILE A 243 -13.72 -24.20 5.27
C ILE A 243 -15.19 -23.97 5.68
N LYS A 244 -16.05 -23.71 4.72
CA LYS A 244 -17.49 -23.51 4.97
C LYS A 244 -18.14 -24.72 5.64
N GLU A 245 -17.87 -25.93 5.16
CA GLU A 245 -18.40 -27.17 5.71
C GLU A 245 -17.89 -27.44 7.12
N SER A 246 -16.68 -26.99 7.46
CA SER A 246 -16.11 -27.12 8.82
C SER A 246 -16.75 -26.20 9.85
N GLY A 247 -17.40 -25.13 9.39
CA GLY A 247 -17.95 -24.08 10.24
C GLY A 247 -16.93 -23.10 10.80
N ASP A 248 -15.67 -23.20 10.41
CA ASP A 248 -14.61 -22.26 10.81
C ASP A 248 -14.93 -20.84 10.31
N LYS A 249 -14.59 -19.84 11.10
CA LYS A 249 -14.81 -18.41 10.83
C LYS A 249 -13.53 -17.66 10.46
N CYS A 250 -12.45 -18.38 10.15
CA CYS A 250 -11.22 -17.76 9.71
C CYS A 250 -11.42 -16.93 8.43
N LEU A 251 -10.64 -15.88 8.30
CA LEU A 251 -10.53 -15.14 7.04
C LEU A 251 -9.68 -15.94 6.05
N VAL A 252 -9.93 -15.77 4.76
CA VAL A 252 -9.23 -16.53 3.70
C VAL A 252 -8.59 -15.55 2.73
N GLU A 253 -7.28 -15.70 2.57
CA GLU A 253 -6.47 -14.96 1.62
C GLU A 253 -5.97 -15.87 0.50
N GLY A 254 -6.11 -15.43 -0.76
CA GLY A 254 -5.46 -16.06 -1.90
C GLY A 254 -4.17 -15.34 -2.24
N SER A 255 -3.08 -16.09 -2.43
CA SER A 255 -1.75 -15.57 -2.75
C SER A 255 -1.07 -16.37 -3.86
N GLY A 256 -0.17 -15.69 -4.57
CA GLY A 256 0.66 -16.28 -5.62
C GLY A 256 0.14 -16.05 -7.03
N ASN A 257 1.00 -15.50 -7.90
CA ASN A 257 0.73 -15.25 -9.32
C ASN A 257 -0.61 -14.52 -9.60
N MET A 258 -0.91 -13.53 -8.80
CA MET A 258 -2.16 -12.79 -8.89
C MET A 258 -2.06 -11.72 -9.99
N THR A 259 -2.70 -11.98 -11.13
CA THR A 259 -2.86 -11.03 -12.24
C THR A 259 -4.22 -10.34 -12.18
N LEU A 260 -4.39 -9.27 -12.93
CA LEU A 260 -5.67 -8.56 -13.02
C LEU A 260 -6.77 -9.45 -13.60
N GLU A 261 -6.45 -10.24 -14.61
CA GLU A 261 -7.38 -11.21 -15.23
C GLU A 261 -7.81 -12.25 -14.22
N ARG A 262 -6.86 -12.82 -13.47
CA ARG A 262 -7.15 -13.79 -12.42
C ARG A 262 -8.01 -13.20 -11.32
N ALA A 263 -7.75 -11.95 -10.91
CA ALA A 263 -8.58 -11.25 -9.94
C ALA A 263 -10.04 -11.16 -10.37
N LYS A 264 -10.30 -10.86 -11.65
CA LYS A 264 -11.66 -10.86 -12.23
C LYS A 264 -12.32 -12.24 -12.15
N GLU A 265 -11.60 -13.30 -12.48
CA GLU A 265 -12.11 -14.68 -12.46
C GLU A 265 -12.51 -15.14 -11.06
N ILE A 266 -11.76 -14.73 -10.03
CA ILE A 266 -11.98 -15.17 -8.65
C ILE A 266 -12.79 -14.20 -7.79
N ALA A 267 -13.21 -13.07 -8.36
CA ALA A 267 -13.91 -12.00 -7.62
C ALA A 267 -15.15 -12.50 -6.83
N THR A 268 -15.83 -13.51 -7.35
CA THR A 268 -17.06 -14.05 -6.75
C THR A 268 -16.89 -15.40 -6.05
N LEU A 269 -15.68 -15.93 -5.94
CA LEU A 269 -15.42 -17.20 -5.23
C LEU A 269 -15.75 -17.14 -3.74
N GLY A 270 -15.59 -15.97 -3.12
CA GLY A 270 -15.85 -15.78 -1.69
C GLY A 270 -14.60 -15.68 -0.82
N LEU A 271 -13.42 -15.48 -1.41
CA LEU A 271 -12.22 -15.08 -0.66
C LEU A 271 -12.46 -13.76 0.06
N ASP A 272 -11.87 -13.59 1.24
CA ASP A 272 -11.89 -12.31 1.94
C ASP A 272 -10.85 -11.37 1.34
N TYR A 273 -9.69 -11.90 0.97
CA TYR A 273 -8.57 -11.13 0.45
C TYR A 273 -7.83 -11.86 -0.67
N ILE A 274 -7.19 -11.05 -1.53
CA ILE A 274 -6.07 -11.47 -2.37
C ILE A 274 -4.89 -10.55 -2.14
N SER A 275 -3.67 -11.07 -2.08
CA SER A 275 -2.45 -10.27 -1.96
C SER A 275 -1.75 -10.12 -3.29
N VAL A 276 -1.29 -8.88 -3.57
CA VAL A 276 -0.58 -8.50 -4.79
C VAL A 276 0.73 -7.82 -4.38
N GLY A 277 1.82 -8.40 -4.84
CA GLY A 277 3.16 -7.88 -4.55
C GLY A 277 3.56 -6.69 -5.41
#